data_3b70f513690903673795d42f1acd69a7
#
_entry.id   3b70f513690903673795d42f1acd69a7
#
_cell.length_a   1.000
_cell.length_b   1.000
_cell.length_c   1.000
_cell.angle_alpha   90.00
_cell.angle_beta   90.00
_cell.angle_gamma   90.00
#
_symmetry.space_group_name_H-M   'P 1'
#
loop_
_entity.id
_entity.type
_entity.pdbx_description
1 polymer ?
#
loop_
_entity_poly.entity_id
_entity_poly.type
_entity_poly.pdbx_seq_one_letter_code
_entity_poly.pdbx_strand_id
1 'polypeptide(L)'
;MSFRTEIRADLFLLVTALIWGFAFVFQSMGMDHVGPVTFVFGRFVVAAIAILPIWYLMEKPKKIFYYQSVDKKALQLGVIMALGMLVQQQGLLYTTVARAGFLTGVYVVFVPLLGLLMGTKTEWPTWLGVIFAVFGLYFLSQIKADQFVIGDILILISSVAWALHVIYTGKVANQISVYRLMFLQFIFAAMISGVVMLLTEVWDWNAVRDAATSLLFVGVLSSCIGFSLQAIGMRTAPASHTALILSFEAVFAAIGGWWLLNEYLTPIELVGCGLILMGGLVSQFKVFLKSPKNTI
;
A
#
# COMPACT_ATOMS: atom_id res chain seq x y z
N MET A 1 7.54 24.55 4.88
CA MET A 1 8.21 23.47 4.12
C MET A 1 8.58 24.00 2.76
N SER A 2 9.69 23.56 2.16
CA SER A 2 10.02 24.02 0.81
C SER A 2 9.19 23.24 -0.23
N PHE A 3 8.78 23.90 -1.30
CA PHE A 3 8.08 23.32 -2.45
C PHE A 3 8.77 22.05 -3.00
N ARG A 4 10.12 22.08 -3.05
CA ARG A 4 10.94 20.92 -3.47
C ARG A 4 10.76 19.69 -2.58
N THR A 5 10.56 19.88 -1.27
CA THR A 5 10.40 18.78 -0.31
C THR A 5 9.02 18.11 -0.47
N GLU A 6 7.98 18.91 -0.73
CA GLU A 6 6.62 18.42 -0.97
C GLU A 6 6.57 17.59 -2.28
N ILE A 7 7.09 18.12 -3.39
CA ILE A 7 7.17 17.38 -4.67
C ILE A 7 7.94 16.06 -4.52
N ARG A 8 9.04 16.06 -3.77
CA ARG A 8 9.83 14.84 -3.57
C ARG A 8 9.03 13.78 -2.80
N ALA A 9 8.27 14.18 -1.79
CA ALA A 9 7.40 13.27 -1.06
C ALA A 9 6.33 12.67 -1.98
N ASP A 10 5.69 13.51 -2.79
CA ASP A 10 4.67 13.08 -3.74
C ASP A 10 5.21 12.13 -4.81
N LEU A 11 6.42 12.37 -5.31
CA LEU A 11 7.09 11.46 -6.23
C LEU A 11 7.36 10.09 -5.59
N PHE A 12 7.79 10.04 -4.32
CA PHE A 12 7.97 8.78 -3.62
C PHE A 12 6.65 8.02 -3.46
N LEU A 13 5.57 8.73 -3.12
CA LEU A 13 4.24 8.14 -2.99
C LEU A 13 3.69 7.67 -4.34
N LEU A 14 3.90 8.41 -5.42
CA LEU A 14 3.49 8.03 -6.76
C LEU A 14 4.24 6.78 -7.26
N VAL A 15 5.56 6.71 -7.02
CA VAL A 15 6.35 5.51 -7.32
C VAL A 15 5.86 4.32 -6.49
N THR A 16 5.50 4.54 -5.23
CA THR A 16 4.88 3.51 -4.38
C THR A 16 3.57 3.01 -4.98
N ALA A 17 2.67 3.93 -5.40
CA ALA A 17 1.40 3.59 -6.02
C ALA A 17 1.59 2.78 -7.32
N LEU A 18 2.57 3.16 -8.15
CA LEU A 18 2.93 2.41 -9.36
C LEU A 18 3.35 0.97 -9.03
N ILE A 19 4.28 0.82 -8.08
CA ILE A 19 4.78 -0.49 -7.66
C ILE A 19 3.64 -1.34 -7.08
N TRP A 20 2.77 -0.75 -6.24
CA TRP A 20 1.67 -1.48 -5.60
C TRP A 20 0.57 -1.86 -6.57
N GLY A 21 0.26 -1.02 -7.55
CA GLY A 21 -0.68 -1.37 -8.61
C GLY A 21 -0.23 -2.62 -9.37
N PHE A 22 1.01 -2.65 -9.84
CA PHE A 22 1.57 -3.84 -10.48
C PHE A 22 1.72 -5.03 -9.51
N ALA A 23 1.91 -4.78 -8.22
CA ALA A 23 2.02 -5.85 -7.24
C ALA A 23 0.75 -6.72 -7.14
N PHE A 24 -0.44 -6.20 -7.43
CA PHE A 24 -1.66 -7.00 -7.49
C PHE A 24 -1.59 -8.08 -8.57
N VAL A 25 -1.00 -7.75 -9.73
CA VAL A 25 -0.77 -8.73 -10.81
C VAL A 25 0.16 -9.85 -10.34
N PHE A 26 1.32 -9.50 -9.78
CA PHE A 26 2.27 -10.50 -9.27
C PHE A 26 1.74 -11.28 -8.07
N GLN A 27 0.88 -10.68 -7.24
CA GLN A 27 0.18 -11.39 -6.18
C GLN A 27 -0.77 -12.45 -6.77
N SER A 28 -1.54 -12.11 -7.80
CA SER A 28 -2.43 -13.04 -8.49
C SER A 28 -1.62 -14.18 -9.11
N MET A 29 -0.63 -13.87 -9.95
CA MET A 29 0.24 -14.87 -10.59
C MET A 29 0.96 -15.79 -9.60
N GLY A 30 1.40 -15.25 -8.46
CA GLY A 30 2.09 -16.05 -7.43
C GLY A 30 1.16 -17.05 -6.76
N MET A 31 -0.13 -16.73 -6.63
CA MET A 31 -1.13 -17.64 -6.05
C MET A 31 -1.57 -18.76 -7.00
N ASP A 32 -1.16 -18.74 -8.26
CA ASP A 32 -1.30 -19.90 -9.16
C ASP A 32 -0.41 -21.08 -8.72
N HIS A 33 0.62 -20.81 -7.91
CA HIS A 33 1.60 -21.79 -7.49
C HIS A 33 1.51 -22.12 -6.00
N VAL A 34 1.28 -21.13 -5.13
CA VAL A 34 1.24 -21.29 -3.67
C VAL A 34 -0.04 -20.72 -3.07
N GLY A 35 -0.43 -21.25 -1.91
CA GLY A 35 -1.58 -20.70 -1.19
C GLY A 35 -1.38 -19.25 -0.74
N PRO A 36 -2.49 -18.51 -0.50
CA PRO A 36 -2.44 -17.09 -0.17
C PRO A 36 -1.63 -16.79 1.09
N VAL A 37 -1.68 -17.64 2.11
CA VAL A 37 -0.97 -17.41 3.37
C VAL A 37 0.52 -17.69 3.21
N THR A 38 0.90 -18.76 2.49
CA THR A 38 2.30 -19.07 2.13
C THR A 38 2.90 -17.91 1.32
N PHE A 39 2.14 -17.35 0.39
CA PHE A 39 2.58 -16.18 -0.39
C PHE A 39 2.83 -14.96 0.48
N VAL A 40 1.94 -14.65 1.43
CA VAL A 40 2.10 -13.54 2.39
C VAL A 40 3.30 -13.78 3.31
N PHE A 41 3.49 -14.99 3.83
CA PHE A 41 4.67 -15.33 4.62
C PHE A 41 5.96 -15.12 3.81
N GLY A 42 6.04 -15.73 2.62
CA GLY A 42 7.21 -15.66 1.74
C GLY A 42 7.59 -14.21 1.38
N ARG A 43 6.61 -13.37 1.01
CA ARG A 43 6.87 -11.97 0.68
C ARG A 43 7.48 -11.18 1.84
N PHE A 44 7.02 -11.40 3.08
CA PHE A 44 7.57 -10.69 4.23
C PHE A 44 8.93 -11.21 4.67
N VAL A 45 9.22 -12.50 4.49
CA VAL A 45 10.56 -13.06 4.66
C VAL A 45 11.53 -12.41 3.66
N VAL A 46 11.17 -12.39 2.38
CA VAL A 46 11.98 -11.74 1.33
C VAL A 46 12.17 -10.25 1.64
N ALA A 47 11.13 -9.54 2.07
CA ALA A 47 11.21 -8.13 2.43
C ALA A 47 12.14 -7.88 3.62
N ALA A 48 12.05 -8.70 4.67
CA ALA A 48 12.92 -8.61 5.85
C ALA A 48 14.39 -8.84 5.51
N ILE A 49 14.68 -9.79 4.62
CA ILE A 49 16.04 -10.04 4.12
C ILE A 49 16.52 -8.87 3.26
N ALA A 50 15.68 -8.38 2.34
CA ALA A 50 16.04 -7.32 1.40
C ALA A 50 16.32 -5.97 2.07
N ILE A 51 15.65 -5.64 3.19
CA ILE A 51 15.83 -4.36 3.89
C ILE A 51 17.15 -4.32 4.68
N LEU A 52 17.69 -5.46 5.12
CA LEU A 52 18.90 -5.52 5.96
C LEU A 52 20.11 -4.85 5.32
N PRO A 53 20.54 -5.19 4.07
CA PRO A 53 21.67 -4.53 3.44
C PRO A 53 21.41 -3.03 3.22
N ILE A 54 20.18 -2.63 2.89
CA ILE A 54 19.81 -1.22 2.71
C ILE A 54 19.96 -0.47 4.04
N TRP A 55 19.44 -1.02 5.12
CA TRP A 55 19.57 -0.45 6.45
C TRP A 55 21.03 -0.34 6.89
N TYR A 56 21.83 -1.39 6.67
CA TYR A 56 23.25 -1.38 7.02
C TYR A 56 24.03 -0.31 6.24
N LEU A 57 23.80 -0.18 4.93
CA LEU A 57 24.49 0.79 4.08
C LEU A 57 24.09 2.24 4.41
N MET A 58 22.81 2.47 4.73
CA MET A 58 22.28 3.82 4.94
C MET A 58 22.53 4.37 6.35
N GLU A 59 22.54 3.52 7.38
CA GLU A 59 22.57 3.97 8.77
C GLU A 59 23.73 3.37 9.60
N LYS A 60 24.40 2.32 9.11
CA LYS A 60 25.49 1.61 9.81
C LYS A 60 25.13 1.32 11.29
N PRO A 61 24.02 0.64 11.59
CA PRO A 61 23.55 0.45 12.95
C PRO A 61 24.59 -0.35 13.76
N LYS A 62 24.98 0.17 14.93
CA LYS A 62 25.92 -0.53 15.84
C LYS A 62 25.37 -1.84 16.37
N LYS A 63 24.03 -1.91 16.53
CA LYS A 63 23.28 -3.10 16.98
C LYS A 63 21.97 -3.18 16.18
N ILE A 64 21.74 -4.31 15.52
CA ILE A 64 20.50 -4.55 14.77
C ILE A 64 19.37 -4.95 15.73
N PHE A 65 19.66 -5.82 16.68
CA PHE A 65 18.71 -6.34 17.66
C PHE A 65 18.93 -5.70 19.04
N TYR A 66 18.38 -4.51 19.26
CA TYR A 66 18.26 -3.92 20.58
C TYR A 66 16.89 -3.25 20.72
N TYR A 67 16.30 -3.44 21.90
CA TYR A 67 14.95 -2.90 22.16
C TYR A 67 14.98 -1.39 22.34
N GLN A 68 13.99 -0.72 21.76
CA GLN A 68 13.67 0.69 22.00
C GLN A 68 12.19 0.84 22.33
N SER A 69 11.83 1.88 23.08
CA SER A 69 10.42 2.15 23.44
C SER A 69 9.49 2.33 22.23
N VAL A 70 10.03 2.78 21.08
CA VAL A 70 9.30 2.92 19.81
C VAL A 70 9.07 1.58 19.09
N ASP A 71 9.73 0.50 19.47
CA ASP A 71 9.59 -0.82 18.82
C ASP A 71 8.18 -1.41 19.03
N LYS A 72 7.50 -1.05 20.14
CA LYS A 72 6.08 -1.39 20.35
C LYS A 72 5.19 -0.85 19.22
N LYS A 73 5.49 0.36 18.70
CA LYS A 73 4.75 0.95 17.58
C LYS A 73 5.04 0.23 16.28
N ALA A 74 6.28 -0.24 16.08
CA ALA A 74 6.64 -1.06 14.94
C ALA A 74 5.94 -2.44 14.99
N LEU A 75 5.82 -3.04 16.19
CA LEU A 75 5.04 -4.27 16.38
C LEU A 75 3.57 -4.06 16.03
N GLN A 76 2.94 -2.99 16.53
CA GLN A 76 1.54 -2.66 16.19
C GLN A 76 1.34 -2.52 14.69
N LEU A 77 2.24 -1.81 14.00
CA LEU A 77 2.21 -1.69 12.55
C LEU A 77 2.43 -3.03 11.85
N GLY A 78 3.32 -3.89 12.35
CA GLY A 78 3.53 -5.23 11.82
C GLY A 78 2.28 -6.13 11.96
N VAL A 79 1.55 -6.02 13.06
CA VAL A 79 0.25 -6.70 13.26
C VAL A 79 -0.79 -6.20 12.26
N ILE A 80 -0.95 -4.88 12.13
CA ILE A 80 -1.90 -4.27 11.19
C ILE A 80 -1.56 -4.70 9.75
N MET A 81 -0.27 -4.67 9.39
CA MET A 81 0.24 -5.09 8.08
C MET A 81 -0.05 -6.56 7.81
N ALA A 82 0.21 -7.46 8.78
CA ALA A 82 -0.06 -8.89 8.63
C ALA A 82 -1.56 -9.15 8.42
N LEU A 83 -2.41 -8.59 9.26
CA LEU A 83 -3.86 -8.76 9.16
C LEU A 83 -4.41 -8.20 7.85
N GLY A 84 -4.02 -6.96 7.50
CA GLY A 84 -4.42 -6.33 6.25
C GLY A 84 -4.02 -7.17 5.04
N MET A 85 -2.77 -7.66 5.01
CA MET A 85 -2.25 -8.43 3.90
C MET A 85 -2.87 -9.84 3.80
N LEU A 86 -3.04 -10.55 4.93
CA LEU A 86 -3.66 -11.88 4.94
C LEU A 86 -5.11 -11.81 4.43
N VAL A 87 -5.89 -10.84 4.90
CA VAL A 87 -7.28 -10.66 4.47
C VAL A 87 -7.35 -10.23 3.01
N GLN A 88 -6.48 -9.31 2.57
CA GLN A 88 -6.40 -8.87 1.18
C GLN A 88 -6.03 -10.01 0.24
N GLN A 89 -5.00 -10.77 0.59
CA GLN A 89 -4.52 -11.86 -0.24
C GLN A 89 -5.58 -12.96 -0.38
N GLN A 90 -6.30 -13.27 0.72
CA GLN A 90 -7.42 -14.18 0.67
C GLN A 90 -8.56 -13.66 -0.21
N GLY A 91 -8.85 -12.36 -0.16
CA GLY A 91 -9.85 -11.72 -0.99
C GLY A 91 -9.51 -11.77 -2.48
N LEU A 92 -8.23 -11.61 -2.83
CA LEU A 92 -7.76 -11.61 -4.21
C LEU A 92 -7.96 -12.97 -4.92
N LEU A 93 -8.14 -14.07 -4.19
CA LEU A 93 -8.51 -15.38 -4.79
C LEU A 93 -9.88 -15.36 -5.48
N TYR A 94 -10.77 -14.45 -5.09
CA TYR A 94 -12.17 -14.45 -5.48
C TYR A 94 -12.58 -13.21 -6.28
N THR A 95 -11.63 -12.35 -6.66
CA THR A 95 -11.90 -11.13 -7.41
C THR A 95 -10.79 -10.85 -8.43
N THR A 96 -11.02 -9.93 -9.37
CA THR A 96 -10.01 -9.55 -10.37
C THR A 96 -8.99 -8.58 -9.80
N VAL A 97 -7.84 -8.45 -10.47
CA VAL A 97 -6.77 -7.52 -10.08
C VAL A 97 -7.27 -6.08 -10.07
N ALA A 98 -8.01 -5.67 -11.11
CA ALA A 98 -8.57 -4.32 -11.20
C ALA A 98 -9.56 -4.04 -10.05
N ARG A 99 -10.46 -4.99 -9.74
CA ARG A 99 -11.41 -4.85 -8.61
C ARG A 99 -10.70 -4.81 -7.26
N ALA A 100 -9.67 -5.65 -7.06
CA ALA A 100 -8.89 -5.66 -5.82
C ALA A 100 -8.18 -4.32 -5.60
N GLY A 101 -7.54 -3.79 -6.64
CA GLY A 101 -6.92 -2.46 -6.59
C GLY A 101 -7.93 -1.35 -6.27
N PHE A 102 -9.11 -1.40 -6.91
CA PHE A 102 -10.22 -0.49 -6.61
C PHE A 102 -10.65 -0.55 -5.14
N LEU A 103 -11.04 -1.75 -4.67
CA LEU A 103 -11.60 -1.93 -3.32
C LEU A 103 -10.56 -1.64 -2.22
N THR A 104 -9.29 -1.93 -2.47
CA THR A 104 -8.20 -1.50 -1.60
C THR A 104 -8.12 0.03 -1.57
N GLY A 105 -8.16 0.70 -2.72
CA GLY A 105 -8.11 2.15 -2.83
C GLY A 105 -9.20 2.90 -2.05
N VAL A 106 -10.27 2.22 -1.62
CA VAL A 106 -11.32 2.80 -0.74
C VAL A 106 -10.74 3.30 0.60
N TYR A 107 -9.54 2.86 1.00
CA TYR A 107 -8.87 3.45 2.16
C TYR A 107 -8.67 4.98 2.05
N VAL A 108 -8.71 5.55 0.84
CA VAL A 108 -8.69 7.01 0.61
C VAL A 108 -9.82 7.73 1.36
N VAL A 109 -10.95 7.06 1.57
CA VAL A 109 -12.09 7.54 2.37
C VAL A 109 -11.86 7.28 3.86
N PHE A 110 -11.41 6.06 4.20
CA PHE A 110 -11.23 5.67 5.60
C PHE A 110 -10.13 6.46 6.30
N VAL A 111 -9.04 6.82 5.61
CA VAL A 111 -7.94 7.59 6.21
C VAL A 111 -8.40 8.95 6.76
N PRO A 112 -9.06 9.84 6.00
CA PRO A 112 -9.53 11.11 6.56
C PRO A 112 -10.63 10.93 7.61
N LEU A 113 -11.55 9.96 7.44
CA LEU A 113 -12.62 9.70 8.41
C LEU A 113 -12.07 9.21 9.75
N LEU A 114 -11.22 8.18 9.75
CA LEU A 114 -10.55 7.67 10.94
C LEU A 114 -9.60 8.74 11.52
N GLY A 115 -8.94 9.50 10.66
CA GLY A 115 -8.11 10.62 11.06
C GLY A 115 -8.89 11.67 11.88
N LEU A 116 -10.10 12.03 11.45
CA LEU A 116 -10.97 12.93 12.21
C LEU A 116 -11.31 12.39 13.59
N LEU A 117 -11.67 11.09 13.68
CA LEU A 117 -11.93 10.42 14.96
C LEU A 117 -10.69 10.39 15.87
N MET A 118 -9.49 10.43 15.30
CA MET A 118 -8.22 10.47 16.02
C MET A 118 -7.67 11.89 16.20
N GLY A 119 -8.49 12.93 15.96
CA GLY A 119 -8.16 14.34 16.19
C GLY A 119 -7.28 14.99 15.11
N THR A 120 -7.09 14.37 13.95
CA THR A 120 -6.36 14.98 12.81
C THR A 120 -7.32 15.72 11.89
N LYS A 121 -6.90 16.89 11.38
CA LYS A 121 -7.71 17.68 10.44
C LYS A 121 -7.24 17.42 9.01
N THR A 122 -8.18 17.21 8.11
CA THR A 122 -7.94 17.11 6.67
C THR A 122 -8.32 18.43 5.99
N GLU A 123 -7.47 18.94 5.13
CA GLU A 123 -7.72 20.19 4.39
C GLU A 123 -8.80 19.99 3.32
N TRP A 124 -9.55 21.07 2.99
CA TRP A 124 -10.67 21.00 2.05
C TRP A 124 -10.28 20.54 0.62
N PRO A 125 -9.09 20.90 0.04
CA PRO A 125 -8.73 20.40 -1.28
C PRO A 125 -8.52 18.88 -1.29
N THR A 126 -8.03 18.31 -0.18
CA THR A 126 -7.91 16.86 -0.02
C THR A 126 -9.29 16.19 0.00
N TRP A 127 -10.30 16.80 0.68
CA TRP A 127 -11.67 16.29 0.66
C TRP A 127 -12.27 16.30 -0.74
N LEU A 128 -12.06 17.39 -1.50
CA LEU A 128 -12.51 17.45 -2.88
C LEU A 128 -11.82 16.37 -3.74
N GLY A 129 -10.51 16.16 -3.54
CA GLY A 129 -9.76 15.07 -4.17
C GLY A 129 -10.31 13.69 -3.82
N VAL A 130 -10.69 13.47 -2.54
CA VAL A 130 -11.33 12.23 -2.09
C VAL A 130 -12.67 11.99 -2.81
N ILE A 131 -13.47 13.02 -2.99
CA ILE A 131 -14.74 12.92 -3.75
C ILE A 131 -14.47 12.46 -5.18
N PHE A 132 -13.54 13.10 -5.90
CA PHE A 132 -13.14 12.65 -7.24
C PHE A 132 -12.62 11.21 -7.25
N ALA A 133 -11.78 10.84 -6.28
CA ALA A 133 -11.26 9.47 -6.17
C ALA A 133 -12.39 8.47 -5.95
N VAL A 134 -13.37 8.75 -5.09
CA VAL A 134 -14.52 7.86 -4.83
C VAL A 134 -15.34 7.64 -6.09
N PHE A 135 -15.67 8.70 -6.83
CA PHE A 135 -16.39 8.56 -8.11
C PHE A 135 -15.54 7.79 -9.13
N GLY A 136 -14.24 8.09 -9.22
CA GLY A 136 -13.33 7.39 -10.11
C GLY A 136 -13.22 5.90 -9.77
N LEU A 137 -13.07 5.59 -8.49
CA LEU A 137 -13.06 4.23 -7.98
C LEU A 137 -14.39 3.50 -8.29
N TYR A 138 -15.54 4.16 -8.13
CA TYR A 138 -16.83 3.61 -8.47
C TYR A 138 -16.93 3.25 -9.96
N PHE A 139 -16.54 4.15 -10.87
CA PHE A 139 -16.54 3.87 -12.31
C PHE A 139 -15.51 2.81 -12.71
N LEU A 140 -14.35 2.75 -12.04
CA LEU A 140 -13.33 1.76 -12.31
C LEU A 140 -13.78 0.35 -11.91
N SER A 141 -14.56 0.21 -10.84
CA SER A 141 -14.99 -1.10 -10.34
C SER A 141 -16.04 -1.80 -11.19
N GLN A 142 -16.91 -1.03 -11.84
CA GLN A 142 -18.13 -1.51 -12.50
C GLN A 142 -18.95 -2.54 -11.68
N ILE A 143 -18.82 -2.52 -10.36
CA ILE A 143 -19.47 -3.47 -9.48
C ILE A 143 -20.98 -3.16 -9.44
N LYS A 144 -21.78 -4.06 -9.97
CA LYS A 144 -23.22 -4.05 -9.71
C LYS A 144 -23.49 -4.70 -8.35
N ALA A 145 -24.51 -4.20 -7.65
CA ALA A 145 -24.81 -4.66 -6.29
C ALA A 145 -25.11 -6.17 -6.20
N ASP A 146 -25.65 -6.77 -7.26
CA ASP A 146 -25.92 -8.19 -7.40
C ASP A 146 -24.70 -9.05 -7.75
N GLN A 147 -23.56 -8.44 -8.02
CA GLN A 147 -22.30 -9.10 -8.40
C GLN A 147 -21.24 -9.01 -7.30
N PHE A 148 -21.62 -8.62 -6.08
CA PHE A 148 -20.68 -8.54 -4.95
C PHE A 148 -20.31 -9.95 -4.49
N VAL A 149 -19.01 -10.27 -4.52
CA VAL A 149 -18.49 -11.58 -4.11
C VAL A 149 -17.77 -11.50 -2.77
N ILE A 150 -17.55 -12.64 -2.12
CA ILE A 150 -16.87 -12.69 -0.82
C ILE A 150 -15.47 -12.04 -0.86
N GLY A 151 -14.77 -12.14 -2.00
CA GLY A 151 -13.48 -11.49 -2.21
C GLY A 151 -13.55 -9.98 -2.06
N ASP A 152 -14.59 -9.35 -2.59
CA ASP A 152 -14.79 -7.90 -2.49
C ASP A 152 -14.96 -7.45 -1.04
N ILE A 153 -15.69 -8.22 -0.23
CA ILE A 153 -15.90 -7.96 1.19
C ILE A 153 -14.56 -8.06 1.95
N LEU A 154 -13.77 -9.10 1.66
CA LEU A 154 -12.46 -9.28 2.29
C LEU A 154 -11.51 -8.12 1.94
N ILE A 155 -11.47 -7.71 0.67
CA ILE A 155 -10.65 -6.57 0.25
C ILE A 155 -11.11 -5.27 0.95
N LEU A 156 -12.42 -5.01 1.06
CA LEU A 156 -12.93 -3.85 1.79
C LEU A 156 -12.56 -3.88 3.29
N ILE A 157 -12.61 -5.04 3.93
CA ILE A 157 -12.14 -5.19 5.31
C ILE A 157 -10.66 -4.87 5.40
N SER A 158 -9.85 -5.38 4.46
CA SER A 158 -8.42 -5.09 4.41
C SER A 158 -8.12 -3.60 4.21
N SER A 159 -8.96 -2.87 3.46
CA SER A 159 -8.78 -1.44 3.22
C SER A 159 -8.88 -0.59 4.50
N VAL A 160 -9.66 -1.05 5.50
CA VAL A 160 -9.68 -0.43 6.84
C VAL A 160 -8.34 -0.63 7.55
N ALA A 161 -7.76 -1.85 7.48
CA ALA A 161 -6.44 -2.12 8.03
C ALA A 161 -5.36 -1.25 7.35
N TRP A 162 -5.43 -1.09 6.04
CA TRP A 162 -4.52 -0.22 5.29
C TRP A 162 -4.68 1.26 5.67
N ALA A 163 -5.91 1.73 5.88
CA ALA A 163 -6.15 3.08 6.39
C ALA A 163 -5.49 3.31 7.77
N LEU A 164 -5.65 2.36 8.68
CA LEU A 164 -4.98 2.40 9.98
C LEU A 164 -3.45 2.36 9.84
N HIS A 165 -2.92 1.48 8.96
CA HIS A 165 -1.49 1.40 8.69
C HIS A 165 -0.94 2.73 8.20
N VAL A 166 -1.61 3.39 7.23
CA VAL A 166 -1.22 4.72 6.72
C VAL A 166 -1.21 5.75 7.86
N ILE A 167 -2.28 5.84 8.66
CA ILE A 167 -2.38 6.81 9.76
C ILE A 167 -1.28 6.59 10.80
N TYR A 168 -1.07 5.34 11.23
CA TYR A 168 -0.06 5.02 12.25
C TYR A 168 1.36 5.20 11.70
N THR A 169 1.62 4.83 10.44
CA THR A 169 2.93 5.08 9.78
C THR A 169 3.25 6.58 9.79
N GLY A 170 2.30 7.45 9.44
CA GLY A 170 2.49 8.90 9.50
C GLY A 170 2.84 9.43 10.89
N LYS A 171 2.25 8.83 11.95
CA LYS A 171 2.55 9.20 13.34
C LYS A 171 3.95 8.76 13.81
N VAL A 172 4.50 7.70 13.21
CA VAL A 172 5.74 7.04 13.68
C VAL A 172 6.94 7.35 12.78
N ALA A 173 6.73 7.69 11.51
CA ALA A 173 7.79 7.85 10.48
C ALA A 173 8.90 8.85 10.86
N ASN A 174 8.59 9.86 11.70
CA ASN A 174 9.57 10.83 12.20
C ASN A 174 10.20 10.44 13.56
N GLN A 175 9.74 9.34 14.19
CA GLN A 175 10.18 8.95 15.55
C GLN A 175 11.18 7.80 15.54
N ILE A 176 11.30 7.08 14.44
CA ILE A 176 12.17 5.92 14.25
C ILE A 176 12.81 5.96 12.86
N SER A 177 13.98 5.33 12.73
CA SER A 177 14.55 5.07 11.42
C SER A 177 13.56 4.30 10.54
N VAL A 178 13.37 4.75 9.30
CA VAL A 178 12.47 4.07 8.35
C VAL A 178 12.92 2.64 8.11
N TYR A 179 14.22 2.41 7.94
CA TYR A 179 14.73 1.07 7.65
C TYR A 179 14.55 0.11 8.82
N ARG A 180 14.76 0.60 10.06
CA ARG A 180 14.46 -0.16 11.27
C ARG A 180 12.97 -0.43 11.41
N LEU A 181 12.12 0.56 11.16
CA LEU A 181 10.68 0.42 11.20
C LEU A 181 10.22 -0.66 10.22
N MET A 182 10.69 -0.62 8.97
CA MET A 182 10.35 -1.60 7.95
C MET A 182 10.84 -3.00 8.32
N PHE A 183 12.09 -3.14 8.77
CA PHE A 183 12.62 -4.43 9.20
C PHE A 183 11.75 -5.07 10.28
N LEU A 184 11.43 -4.32 11.35
CA LEU A 184 10.62 -4.83 12.45
C LEU A 184 9.19 -5.18 11.99
N GLN A 185 8.55 -4.33 11.17
CA GLN A 185 7.23 -4.64 10.63
C GLN A 185 7.23 -5.94 9.82
N PHE A 186 8.22 -6.11 8.92
CA PHE A 186 8.31 -7.31 8.08
C PHE A 186 8.59 -8.57 8.90
N ILE A 187 9.46 -8.50 9.92
CA ILE A 187 9.70 -9.65 10.83
C ILE A 187 8.42 -10.03 11.56
N PHE A 188 7.71 -9.05 12.17
CA PHE A 188 6.48 -9.34 12.88
C PHE A 188 5.37 -9.85 11.95
N ALA A 189 5.25 -9.27 10.75
CA ALA A 189 4.29 -9.73 9.76
C ALA A 189 4.64 -11.16 9.26
N ALA A 190 5.92 -11.46 9.04
CA ALA A 190 6.37 -12.80 8.69
C ALA A 190 6.10 -13.81 9.82
N MET A 191 6.35 -13.46 11.09
CA MET A 191 6.06 -14.34 12.22
C MET A 191 4.56 -14.67 12.30
N ILE A 192 3.69 -13.66 12.20
CA ILE A 192 2.24 -13.86 12.27
C ILE A 192 1.75 -14.69 11.09
N SER A 193 2.10 -14.32 9.87
CA SER A 193 1.70 -15.06 8.66
C SER A 193 2.31 -16.46 8.61
N GLY A 194 3.54 -16.63 9.13
CA GLY A 194 4.19 -17.93 9.25
C GLY A 194 3.45 -18.86 10.20
N VAL A 195 3.00 -18.37 11.37
CA VAL A 195 2.17 -19.16 12.29
C VAL A 195 0.85 -19.56 11.62
N VAL A 196 0.17 -18.62 10.94
CA VAL A 196 -1.08 -18.93 10.23
C VAL A 196 -0.81 -19.95 9.11
N MET A 197 0.26 -19.79 8.35
CA MET A 197 0.66 -20.71 7.28
C MET A 197 0.86 -22.15 7.81
N LEU A 198 1.58 -22.31 8.91
CA LEU A 198 1.81 -23.63 9.51
C LEU A 198 0.52 -24.32 9.98
N LEU A 199 -0.53 -23.55 10.26
CA LEU A 199 -1.83 -24.07 10.72
C LEU A 199 -2.82 -24.34 9.58
N THR A 200 -2.63 -23.71 8.41
CA THR A 200 -3.65 -23.68 7.34
C THR A 200 -3.18 -24.22 6.00
N GLU A 201 -1.87 -24.22 5.74
CA GLU A 201 -1.31 -24.60 4.44
C GLU A 201 -0.10 -25.54 4.61
N VAL A 202 0.17 -26.31 3.58
CA VAL A 202 1.35 -27.20 3.55
C VAL A 202 2.47 -26.52 2.77
N TRP A 203 3.67 -26.49 3.36
CA TRP A 203 4.84 -25.94 2.70
C TRP A 203 5.36 -26.87 1.60
N ASP A 204 5.45 -26.36 0.38
CA ASP A 204 6.05 -27.06 -0.78
C ASP A 204 7.16 -26.20 -1.41
N TRP A 205 8.39 -26.70 -1.38
CA TRP A 205 9.55 -26.00 -1.95
C TRP A 205 9.47 -25.82 -3.46
N ASN A 206 8.86 -26.77 -4.19
CA ASN A 206 8.72 -26.66 -5.63
C ASN A 206 7.72 -25.55 -5.99
N ALA A 207 6.57 -25.51 -5.32
CA ALA A 207 5.57 -24.48 -5.47
C ALA A 207 6.15 -23.08 -5.13
N VAL A 208 6.92 -22.96 -4.05
CA VAL A 208 7.58 -21.70 -3.67
C VAL A 208 8.63 -21.27 -4.71
N ARG A 209 9.37 -22.22 -5.27
CA ARG A 209 10.32 -21.92 -6.36
C ARG A 209 9.61 -21.44 -7.61
N ASP A 210 8.49 -22.03 -7.97
CA ASP A 210 7.71 -21.66 -9.16
C ASP A 210 7.06 -20.26 -8.96
N ALA A 211 6.69 -19.90 -7.72
CA ALA A 211 6.24 -18.57 -7.33
C ALA A 211 7.39 -17.54 -7.16
N ALA A 212 8.67 -17.92 -7.32
CA ALA A 212 9.81 -17.11 -6.91
C ALA A 212 9.83 -15.71 -7.55
N THR A 213 9.51 -15.59 -8.83
CA THR A 213 9.48 -14.30 -9.54
C THR A 213 8.47 -13.34 -8.88
N SER A 214 7.27 -13.84 -8.59
CA SER A 214 6.21 -13.07 -7.92
C SER A 214 6.61 -12.72 -6.49
N LEU A 215 7.17 -13.66 -5.74
CA LEU A 215 7.65 -13.44 -4.38
C LEU A 215 8.79 -12.41 -4.32
N LEU A 216 9.73 -12.45 -5.28
CA LEU A 216 10.82 -11.46 -5.36
C LEU A 216 10.27 -10.08 -5.72
N PHE A 217 9.37 -9.98 -6.70
CA PHE A 217 8.76 -8.70 -7.05
C PHE A 217 8.03 -8.10 -5.83
N VAL A 218 7.12 -8.85 -5.20
CA VAL A 218 6.33 -8.30 -4.09
C VAL A 218 7.13 -8.16 -2.80
N GLY A 219 8.11 -9.00 -2.55
CA GLY A 219 8.98 -8.91 -1.39
C GLY A 219 9.96 -7.74 -1.47
N VAL A 220 10.69 -7.62 -2.59
CA VAL A 220 11.70 -6.58 -2.78
C VAL A 220 11.08 -5.26 -3.21
N LEU A 221 10.35 -5.23 -4.34
CA LEU A 221 9.85 -3.97 -4.88
C LEU A 221 8.62 -3.48 -4.10
N SER A 222 7.60 -4.31 -3.94
CA SER A 222 6.36 -3.88 -3.30
C SER A 222 6.52 -3.70 -1.79
N SER A 223 7.08 -4.69 -1.09
CA SER A 223 7.22 -4.61 0.36
C SER A 223 8.44 -3.76 0.76
N CYS A 224 9.67 -4.18 0.44
CA CYS A 224 10.86 -3.48 0.94
C CYS A 224 10.96 -2.04 0.40
N ILE A 225 10.89 -1.83 -0.90
CA ILE A 225 11.03 -0.50 -1.50
C ILE A 225 9.73 0.31 -1.33
N GLY A 226 8.57 -0.23 -1.68
CA GLY A 226 7.29 0.47 -1.65
C GLY A 226 6.94 1.02 -0.26
N PHE A 227 6.92 0.18 0.79
CA PHE A 227 6.64 0.68 2.15
C PHE A 227 7.74 1.62 2.68
N SER A 228 9.00 1.45 2.26
CA SER A 228 10.06 2.39 2.64
C SER A 228 9.85 3.76 2.01
N LEU A 229 9.52 3.83 0.71
CA LEU A 229 9.21 5.08 0.01
C LEU A 229 7.96 5.74 0.59
N GLN A 230 6.91 4.97 0.89
CA GLN A 230 5.73 5.47 1.58
C GLN A 230 6.10 6.13 2.91
N ALA A 231 6.84 5.43 3.77
CA ALA A 231 7.22 5.97 5.08
C ALA A 231 8.13 7.20 4.97
N ILE A 232 9.04 7.25 3.98
CA ILE A 232 9.86 8.43 3.69
C ILE A 232 9.00 9.61 3.23
N GLY A 233 8.06 9.39 2.30
CA GLY A 233 7.12 10.42 1.84
C GLY A 233 6.26 10.95 2.98
N MET A 234 5.78 10.08 3.86
CA MET A 234 4.96 10.42 5.02
C MET A 234 5.70 11.17 6.14
N ARG A 235 7.01 11.32 6.08
CA ARG A 235 7.73 12.25 6.97
C ARG A 235 7.33 13.71 6.76
N THR A 236 6.80 14.01 5.59
CA THR A 236 6.40 15.37 5.20
C THR A 236 4.95 15.45 4.74
N ALA A 237 4.43 14.43 4.08
CA ALA A 237 3.06 14.39 3.59
C ALA A 237 2.07 13.97 4.69
N PRO A 238 0.93 14.67 4.85
CA PRO A 238 -0.16 14.25 5.73
C PRO A 238 -0.77 12.90 5.29
N ALA A 239 -1.31 12.12 6.23
CA ALA A 239 -1.86 10.80 5.96
C ALA A 239 -2.99 10.83 4.90
N SER A 240 -3.92 11.80 4.96
CA SER A 240 -5.01 11.92 4.00
C SER A 240 -4.53 12.25 2.60
N HIS A 241 -3.52 13.12 2.47
CA HIS A 241 -2.89 13.43 1.19
C HIS A 241 -2.12 12.22 0.63
N THR A 242 -1.39 11.52 1.50
CA THR A 242 -0.71 10.26 1.17
C THR A 242 -1.70 9.23 0.61
N ALA A 243 -2.82 9.00 1.31
CA ALA A 243 -3.84 8.04 0.87
C ALA A 243 -4.40 8.39 -0.52
N LEU A 244 -4.57 9.68 -0.81
CA LEU A 244 -5.06 10.12 -2.11
C LEU A 244 -4.05 9.87 -3.25
N ILE A 245 -2.75 10.10 -3.04
CA ILE A 245 -1.75 9.77 -4.07
C ILE A 245 -1.62 8.25 -4.20
N LEU A 246 -1.62 7.52 -3.09
CA LEU A 246 -1.53 6.07 -3.12
C LEU A 246 -2.75 5.41 -3.80
N SER A 247 -3.95 6.04 -3.81
CA SER A 247 -5.11 5.50 -4.52
C SER A 247 -4.91 5.37 -6.04
N PHE A 248 -3.86 5.99 -6.60
CA PHE A 248 -3.45 5.76 -7.98
C PHE A 248 -3.01 4.31 -8.22
N GLU A 249 -2.75 3.53 -7.16
CA GLU A 249 -2.50 2.09 -7.29
C GLU A 249 -3.65 1.36 -8.01
N ALA A 250 -4.89 1.82 -7.85
CA ALA A 250 -6.05 1.25 -8.56
C ALA A 250 -5.93 1.46 -10.08
N VAL A 251 -5.46 2.64 -10.51
CA VAL A 251 -5.21 2.92 -11.93
C VAL A 251 -4.08 2.05 -12.46
N PHE A 252 -2.98 1.92 -11.72
CA PHE A 252 -1.86 1.08 -12.11
C PHE A 252 -2.19 -0.41 -12.04
N ALA A 253 -3.07 -0.86 -11.13
CA ALA A 253 -3.59 -2.22 -11.08
C ALA A 253 -4.42 -2.54 -12.33
N ALA A 254 -5.31 -1.61 -12.74
CA ALA A 254 -6.10 -1.76 -13.95
C ALA A 254 -5.21 -1.82 -15.22
N ILE A 255 -4.19 -0.95 -15.31
CA ILE A 255 -3.21 -0.97 -16.40
C ILE A 255 -2.41 -2.29 -16.39
N GLY A 256 -1.99 -2.75 -15.20
CA GLY A 256 -1.24 -3.99 -15.04
C GLY A 256 -2.08 -5.22 -15.42
N GLY A 257 -3.34 -5.29 -14.99
CA GLY A 257 -4.29 -6.33 -15.36
C GLY A 257 -4.54 -6.37 -16.88
N TRP A 258 -4.77 -5.20 -17.49
CA TRP A 258 -4.92 -5.09 -18.93
C TRP A 258 -3.66 -5.56 -19.70
N TRP A 259 -2.49 -5.11 -19.28
CA TRP A 259 -1.24 -5.37 -20.03
C TRP A 259 -0.69 -6.79 -19.82
N LEU A 260 -0.71 -7.30 -18.58
CA LEU A 260 -0.03 -8.55 -18.22
C LEU A 260 -0.97 -9.75 -18.11
N LEU A 261 -2.26 -9.52 -17.79
CA LEU A 261 -3.26 -10.57 -17.63
C LEU A 261 -4.31 -10.56 -18.74
N ASN A 262 -4.19 -9.66 -19.74
CA ASN A 262 -5.15 -9.46 -20.83
C ASN A 262 -6.58 -9.15 -20.31
N GLU A 263 -6.71 -8.51 -19.15
CA GLU A 263 -7.99 -8.00 -18.67
C GLU A 263 -8.46 -6.88 -19.61
N TYR A 264 -9.75 -6.84 -19.92
CA TYR A 264 -10.28 -5.80 -20.81
C TYR A 264 -10.67 -4.56 -20.03
N LEU A 265 -10.16 -3.39 -20.45
CA LEU A 265 -10.55 -2.09 -19.88
C LEU A 265 -11.65 -1.45 -20.73
N THR A 266 -12.81 -1.24 -20.12
CA THR A 266 -13.96 -0.58 -20.74
C THR A 266 -13.76 0.95 -20.78
N PRO A 267 -14.46 1.68 -21.67
CA PRO A 267 -14.41 3.14 -21.68
C PRO A 267 -14.80 3.80 -20.34
N ILE A 268 -15.72 3.18 -19.60
CA ILE A 268 -16.16 3.71 -18.31
C ILE A 268 -15.08 3.54 -17.22
N GLU A 269 -14.30 2.46 -17.27
CA GLU A 269 -13.15 2.26 -16.38
C GLU A 269 -12.04 3.29 -16.67
N LEU A 270 -11.84 3.66 -17.94
CA LEU A 270 -10.92 4.74 -18.31
C LEU A 270 -11.37 6.10 -17.77
N VAL A 271 -12.68 6.38 -17.77
CA VAL A 271 -13.23 7.59 -17.09
C VAL A 271 -12.94 7.52 -15.60
N GLY A 272 -13.11 6.35 -14.98
CA GLY A 272 -12.76 6.12 -13.56
C GLY A 272 -11.30 6.43 -13.25
N CYS A 273 -10.37 5.94 -14.07
CA CYS A 273 -8.95 6.24 -13.97
C CYS A 273 -8.68 7.76 -14.05
N GLY A 274 -9.31 8.44 -15.03
CA GLY A 274 -9.19 9.88 -15.20
C GLY A 274 -9.67 10.67 -13.97
N LEU A 275 -10.77 10.27 -13.35
CA LEU A 275 -11.29 10.91 -12.14
C LEU A 275 -10.35 10.72 -10.93
N ILE A 276 -9.74 9.53 -10.74
CA ILE A 276 -8.75 9.30 -9.68
C ILE A 276 -7.56 10.23 -9.87
N LEU A 277 -7.03 10.32 -11.10
CA LEU A 277 -5.93 11.22 -11.43
C LEU A 277 -6.28 12.70 -11.17
N MET A 278 -7.49 13.14 -11.55
CA MET A 278 -7.98 14.48 -11.26
C MET A 278 -8.08 14.74 -9.75
N GLY A 279 -8.53 13.77 -8.98
CA GLY A 279 -8.57 13.85 -7.51
C GLY A 279 -7.20 14.17 -6.91
N GLY A 280 -6.16 13.45 -7.36
CA GLY A 280 -4.79 13.72 -6.97
C GLY A 280 -4.32 15.13 -7.34
N LEU A 281 -4.58 15.58 -8.56
CA LEU A 281 -4.21 16.94 -9.03
C LEU A 281 -4.92 18.04 -8.22
N VAL A 282 -6.22 17.88 -7.94
CA VAL A 282 -6.99 18.83 -7.14
C VAL A 282 -6.42 18.97 -5.73
N SER A 283 -6.00 17.87 -5.11
CA SER A 283 -5.40 17.92 -3.77
C SER A 283 -4.08 18.72 -3.71
N GLN A 284 -3.38 18.80 -4.84
CA GLN A 284 -2.13 19.55 -4.99
C GLN A 284 -2.34 21.07 -5.16
N PHE A 285 -3.57 21.52 -5.38
CA PHE A 285 -3.85 22.90 -5.75
C PHE A 285 -3.25 23.93 -4.78
N LYS A 286 -3.25 23.65 -3.47
CA LYS A 286 -2.61 24.53 -2.47
C LYS A 286 -1.08 24.53 -2.55
N VAL A 287 -0.47 23.45 -2.96
CA VAL A 287 0.99 23.35 -3.13
C VAL A 287 1.41 24.28 -4.28
N PHE A 288 0.66 24.28 -5.37
CA PHE A 288 0.90 25.17 -6.50
C PHE A 288 0.65 26.67 -6.17
N LEU A 289 -0.33 26.98 -5.33
CA LEU A 289 -0.60 28.35 -4.88
C LEU A 289 0.45 28.88 -3.90
N LYS A 290 1.17 28.02 -3.18
CA LYS A 290 2.29 28.38 -2.30
C LYS A 290 3.63 28.48 -3.04
N SER A 291 3.67 28.33 -4.38
CA SER A 291 4.87 28.54 -5.20
C SER A 291 5.44 29.95 -4.96
N PRO A 292 6.76 30.11 -4.82
CA PRO A 292 7.38 31.34 -4.33
C PRO A 292 7.23 32.48 -5.36
N LYS A 293 6.18 33.31 -5.20
CA LYS A 293 6.26 34.70 -5.56
C LYS A 293 6.90 35.37 -4.33
N ASN A 294 8.14 35.77 -4.46
CA ASN A 294 9.00 36.57 -3.60
C ASN A 294 10.25 35.87 -3.10
N THR A 295 11.22 35.82 -3.98
CA THR A 295 12.62 36.11 -3.64
C THR A 295 13.15 36.88 -4.85
N ILE A 296 12.97 38.20 -4.79
CA ILE A 296 13.81 39.20 -5.44
C ILE A 296 14.53 39.92 -4.31
#